data_966de31801b78aee1b3a4bc46a48b927
#
_entry.id   966de31801b78aee1b3a4bc46a48b927
#
_cell.length_a   1.000
_cell.length_b   1.000
_cell.length_c   1.000
_cell.angle_alpha   90.00
_cell.angle_beta   90.00
_cell.angle_gamma   90.00
#
_symmetry.space_group_name_H-M   'P 1'
#
loop_
_entity.id
_entity.type
_entity.pdbx_description
1 polymer ?
#
loop_
_entity_poly.entity_id
_entity_poly.type
_entity_poly.pdbx_seq_one_letter_code
_entity_poly.pdbx_strand_id
1 'polypeptide(L)'
;VLFRSVRKRAGIPGYQELATSGKKNIIGNQALQRKMIQRERQVELAMEGQRYFDIRRWMICGPGEDADQSVFHAMNMNGFKDKPAGDPKSYFTRILLERRAWHRAMYLYPIPQAQIQISKLLVQNPLW
;
A
#
# COMPACT_ATOMS: atom_id res chain seq x y z
N VAL A 1 -16.93 2.05 -13.06
CA VAL A 1 -18.28 1.85 -12.52
C VAL A 1 -18.23 1.51 -11.03
N LEU A 2 -17.41 0.52 -10.62
CA LEU A 2 -17.37 0.02 -9.23
C LEU A 2 -17.01 1.12 -8.19
N PHE A 3 -16.00 1.95 -8.48
CA PHE A 3 -15.56 3.02 -7.58
C PHE A 3 -16.60 4.12 -7.35
N ARG A 4 -17.41 4.41 -8.37
CA ARG A 4 -18.51 5.37 -8.22
C ARG A 4 -19.53 4.85 -7.20
N SER A 5 -19.84 3.56 -7.22
CA SER A 5 -20.78 2.93 -6.29
C SER A 5 -20.29 2.93 -4.86
N VAL A 6 -19.02 2.57 -4.63
CA VAL A 6 -18.38 2.57 -3.31
C VAL A 6 -18.37 3.97 -2.70
N ARG A 7 -17.88 4.97 -3.45
CA ARG A 7 -17.83 6.36 -2.98
C ARG A 7 -19.21 6.94 -2.72
N LYS A 8 -20.20 6.64 -3.58
CA LYS A 8 -21.60 7.06 -3.38
C LYS A 8 -22.19 6.46 -2.11
N ARG A 9 -21.94 5.18 -1.83
CA ARG A 9 -22.36 4.51 -0.60
C ARG A 9 -21.76 5.20 0.65
N ALA A 10 -20.49 5.59 0.58
CA ALA A 10 -19.80 6.30 1.65
C ALA A 10 -20.15 7.80 1.77
N GLY A 11 -21.05 8.31 0.93
CA GLY A 11 -21.45 9.73 0.95
C GLY A 11 -20.35 10.69 0.51
N ILE A 12 -19.30 10.22 -0.20
CA ILE A 12 -18.20 11.06 -0.65
C ILE A 12 -18.24 11.28 -2.17
N PRO A 13 -17.83 12.48 -2.65
CA PRO A 13 -17.93 12.85 -4.06
C PRO A 13 -17.13 11.90 -4.96
N GLY A 14 -17.67 11.57 -6.12
CA GLY A 14 -16.99 10.78 -7.14
C GLY A 14 -15.79 11.51 -7.75
N TYR A 15 -14.89 10.79 -8.40
CA TYR A 15 -13.71 11.42 -9.04
C TYR A 15 -14.09 12.35 -10.19
N GLN A 16 -15.21 12.11 -10.86
CA GLN A 16 -15.75 13.02 -11.87
C GLN A 16 -16.20 14.35 -11.27
N GLU A 17 -16.90 14.30 -10.15
CA GLU A 17 -17.34 15.46 -9.40
C GLU A 17 -16.13 16.26 -8.83
N LEU A 18 -15.11 15.54 -8.34
CA LEU A 18 -13.86 16.16 -7.87
C LEU A 18 -13.09 16.85 -9.00
N ALA A 19 -13.09 16.28 -10.20
CA ALA A 19 -12.47 16.89 -11.37
C ALA A 19 -13.22 18.15 -11.81
N THR A 20 -14.54 18.08 -11.87
CA THR A 20 -15.40 19.22 -12.24
C THR A 20 -15.30 20.36 -11.22
N SER A 21 -15.16 20.05 -9.92
CA SER A 21 -14.99 21.04 -8.86
C SER A 21 -13.55 21.59 -8.75
N GLY A 22 -12.63 21.18 -9.59
CA GLY A 22 -11.22 21.60 -9.56
C GLY A 22 -10.40 21.08 -8.39
N LYS A 23 -10.99 20.27 -7.49
CA LYS A 23 -10.32 19.78 -6.29
C LYS A 23 -9.29 18.68 -6.59
N LYS A 24 -9.60 17.78 -7.52
CA LYS A 24 -8.70 16.68 -7.90
C LYS A 24 -9.07 16.13 -9.28
N ASN A 25 -8.18 16.30 -10.24
CA ASN A 25 -8.37 15.73 -11.57
C ASN A 25 -7.41 14.54 -11.79
N ILE A 26 -7.99 13.37 -11.93
CA ILE A 26 -7.27 12.14 -12.29
C ILE A 26 -7.73 11.58 -13.64
N ILE A 27 -8.71 12.24 -14.26
CA ILE A 27 -9.30 11.80 -15.52
C ILE A 27 -8.27 11.95 -16.64
N GLY A 28 -8.14 10.92 -17.47
CA GLY A 28 -7.14 10.90 -18.55
C GLY A 28 -5.72 10.49 -18.13
N ASN A 29 -5.42 10.42 -16.84
CA ASN A 29 -4.11 9.97 -16.35
C ASN A 29 -4.21 8.55 -15.77
N GLN A 30 -3.83 7.55 -16.57
CA GLN A 30 -3.92 6.15 -16.18
C GLN A 30 -3.10 5.81 -14.92
N ALA A 31 -1.90 6.39 -14.77
CA ALA A 31 -1.05 6.12 -13.62
C ALA A 31 -1.68 6.64 -12.32
N LEU A 32 -2.21 7.87 -12.34
CA LEU A 32 -2.93 8.42 -11.19
C LEU A 32 -4.22 7.66 -10.90
N GLN A 33 -4.96 7.26 -11.92
CA GLN A 33 -6.16 6.44 -11.74
C GLN A 33 -5.82 5.12 -11.06
N ARG A 34 -4.75 4.43 -11.50
CA ARG A 34 -4.27 3.19 -10.88
C ARG A 34 -3.94 3.39 -9.40
N LYS A 35 -3.18 4.43 -9.06
CA LYS A 35 -2.84 4.75 -7.66
C LYS A 35 -4.08 5.03 -6.82
N MET A 36 -5.06 5.74 -7.37
CA MET A 36 -6.31 6.02 -6.64
C MET A 36 -7.13 4.76 -6.42
N ILE A 37 -7.19 3.87 -7.41
CA ILE A 37 -7.84 2.57 -7.28
C ILE A 37 -7.19 1.73 -6.18
N GLN A 38 -5.87 1.65 -6.17
CA GLN A 38 -5.11 0.93 -5.15
C GLN A 38 -5.37 1.50 -3.74
N ARG A 39 -5.42 2.83 -3.62
CA ARG A 39 -5.71 3.49 -2.36
C ARG A 39 -7.15 3.27 -1.88
N GLU A 40 -8.14 3.39 -2.76
CA GLU A 40 -9.55 3.11 -2.42
C GLU A 40 -9.70 1.67 -1.94
N ARG A 41 -9.09 0.71 -2.66
CA ARG A 41 -9.11 -0.69 -2.26
C ARG A 41 -8.45 -0.92 -0.90
N GLN A 42 -7.34 -0.24 -0.62
CA GLN A 42 -6.67 -0.32 0.69
C GLN A 42 -7.55 0.18 1.83
N VAL A 43 -8.31 1.25 1.59
CA VAL A 43 -9.21 1.83 2.60
C VAL A 43 -10.44 0.97 2.78
N GLU A 44 -11.07 0.54 1.68
CA GLU A 44 -12.31 -0.23 1.72
C GLU A 44 -12.13 -1.62 2.35
N LEU A 45 -10.99 -2.27 2.07
CA LEU A 45 -10.66 -3.60 2.58
C LEU A 45 -9.67 -3.54 3.76
N ALA A 46 -9.66 -2.43 4.48
CA ALA A 46 -8.83 -2.30 5.68
C ALA A 46 -9.22 -3.38 6.71
N MET A 47 -8.20 -4.00 7.31
CA MET A 47 -8.34 -5.08 8.31
C MET A 47 -8.90 -6.43 7.77
N GLU A 48 -9.13 -6.56 6.46
CA GLU A 48 -9.59 -7.81 5.84
C GLU A 48 -8.44 -8.72 5.37
N GLY A 49 -7.18 -8.40 5.67
CA GLY A 49 -6.02 -9.17 5.26
C GLY A 49 -5.64 -9.06 3.77
N GLN A 50 -6.42 -8.36 2.96
CA GLN A 50 -6.24 -8.27 1.51
C GLN A 50 -4.98 -7.50 1.10
N ARG A 51 -4.56 -6.52 1.91
CA ARG A 51 -3.42 -5.65 1.60
C ARG A 51 -2.13 -6.42 1.34
N TYR A 52 -1.89 -7.48 2.08
CA TYR A 52 -0.70 -8.33 1.93
C TYR A 52 -0.56 -8.91 0.52
N PHE A 53 -1.66 -9.44 -0.03
CA PHE A 53 -1.69 -10.02 -1.36
C PHE A 53 -1.66 -8.95 -2.45
N ASP A 54 -2.36 -7.84 -2.25
CA ASP A 54 -2.46 -6.75 -3.19
C ASP A 54 -1.10 -6.10 -3.48
N ILE A 55 -0.30 -5.78 -2.45
CA ILE A 55 1.00 -5.13 -2.63
C ILE A 55 2.01 -6.04 -3.34
N ARG A 56 1.90 -7.35 -3.14
CA ARG A 56 2.72 -8.34 -3.86
C ARG A 56 2.29 -8.48 -5.31
N ARG A 57 1.01 -8.66 -5.55
CA ARG A 57 0.45 -8.76 -6.90
C ARG A 57 0.73 -7.52 -7.75
N TRP A 58 0.71 -6.34 -7.13
CA TRP A 58 1.03 -5.08 -7.82
C TRP A 58 2.52 -4.78 -7.88
N MET A 59 3.36 -5.57 -7.22
CA MET A 59 4.80 -5.41 -7.13
C MET A 59 5.24 -4.03 -6.63
N ILE A 60 4.59 -3.53 -5.58
CA ILE A 60 4.81 -2.19 -5.01
C ILE A 60 5.35 -2.21 -3.58
N CYS A 61 5.90 -3.34 -3.11
CA CYS A 61 6.41 -3.48 -1.76
C CYS A 61 7.94 -3.42 -1.65
N GLY A 62 8.63 -3.16 -2.75
CA GLY A 62 10.08 -2.97 -2.75
C GLY A 62 10.52 -1.62 -2.19
N PRO A 63 11.83 -1.44 -1.94
CA PRO A 63 12.38 -0.18 -1.46
C PRO A 63 12.05 0.98 -2.39
N GLY A 64 11.49 2.05 -1.82
CA GLY A 64 11.09 3.25 -2.56
C GLY A 64 9.76 3.15 -3.32
N GLU A 65 9.09 2.02 -3.27
CA GLU A 65 7.75 1.85 -3.86
C GLU A 65 6.64 2.39 -2.94
N ASP A 66 5.42 2.51 -3.48
CA ASP A 66 4.27 3.09 -2.76
C ASP A 66 3.89 2.34 -1.47
N ALA A 67 4.25 1.08 -1.34
CA ALA A 67 4.01 0.23 -0.17
C ALA A 67 5.29 -0.44 0.34
N ASP A 68 6.36 0.32 0.39
CA ASP A 68 7.70 -0.13 0.81
C ASP A 68 7.65 -0.93 2.12
N GLN A 69 8.06 -2.20 2.04
CA GLN A 69 8.12 -3.11 3.18
C GLN A 69 9.52 -3.19 3.80
N SER A 70 10.50 -2.48 3.24
CA SER A 70 11.85 -2.41 3.80
C SER A 70 11.94 -1.43 4.97
N VAL A 71 10.96 -0.56 5.12
CA VAL A 71 10.91 0.45 6.18
C VAL A 71 9.56 0.43 6.90
N PHE A 72 9.60 0.47 8.20
CA PHE A 72 8.43 0.62 9.05
C PHE A 72 8.42 1.98 9.72
N HIS A 73 7.30 2.65 9.60
CA HIS A 73 7.10 3.96 10.20
C HIS A 73 6.04 3.87 11.30
N ALA A 74 6.26 4.61 12.37
CA ALA A 74 5.27 4.86 13.40
C ALA A 74 4.82 6.32 13.36
N MET A 75 3.69 6.60 14.00
CA MET A 75 3.28 7.96 14.29
C MET A 75 4.01 8.45 15.54
N ASN A 76 4.39 9.72 15.56
CA ASN A 76 5.02 10.32 16.73
C ASN A 76 4.00 10.41 17.88
N MET A 77 4.16 9.54 18.86
CA MET A 77 3.33 9.53 20.09
C MET A 77 3.76 10.58 21.10
N ASN A 78 4.95 11.15 20.97
CA ASN A 78 5.52 12.15 21.87
C ASN A 78 5.45 13.58 21.29
N GLY A 79 4.46 13.84 20.46
CA GLY A 79 4.35 15.11 19.74
C GLY A 79 4.49 16.37 20.61
N PHE A 80 3.99 16.34 21.84
CA PHE A 80 4.16 17.45 22.79
C PHE A 80 5.58 17.64 23.30
N LYS A 81 6.38 16.59 23.34
CA LYS A 81 7.79 16.69 23.79
C LYS A 81 8.68 17.19 22.67
N ASP A 82 8.39 16.82 21.44
CA ASP A 82 9.26 17.09 20.28
C ASP A 82 9.01 18.47 19.66
N LYS A 83 7.87 19.09 19.94
CA LYS A 83 7.47 20.40 19.41
C LYS A 83 6.77 21.24 20.47
N PRO A 84 6.77 22.57 20.31
CA PRO A 84 6.06 23.46 21.21
C PRO A 84 4.61 23.05 21.39
N ALA A 85 4.10 23.21 22.61
CA ALA A 85 2.71 22.93 22.93
C ALA A 85 1.78 23.69 21.97
N GLY A 86 0.86 22.95 21.32
CA GLY A 86 -0.13 23.51 20.42
C GLY A 86 0.12 23.27 18.93
N ASP A 87 1.25 22.65 18.51
CA ASP A 87 1.41 22.24 17.12
C ASP A 87 0.81 20.85 16.86
N PRO A 88 -0.42 20.74 16.33
CA PRO A 88 -1.05 19.44 16.08
C PRO A 88 -0.32 18.59 15.03
N LYS A 89 0.51 19.21 14.20
CA LYS A 89 1.27 18.51 13.16
C LYS A 89 2.34 17.59 13.72
N SER A 90 2.79 17.80 14.96
CA SER A 90 3.79 16.97 15.60
C SER A 90 3.32 15.53 15.80
N TYR A 91 2.02 15.30 16.04
CA TYR A 91 1.43 13.96 16.16
C TYR A 91 1.30 13.22 14.83
N PHE A 92 1.28 13.94 13.71
CA PHE A 92 1.15 13.36 12.37
C PHE A 92 2.49 13.15 11.67
N THR A 93 3.58 13.44 12.38
CA THR A 93 4.93 13.20 11.85
C THR A 93 5.24 11.71 11.88
N ARG A 94 5.64 11.18 10.74
CA ARG A 94 6.13 9.79 10.65
C ARG A 94 7.56 9.73 11.16
N ILE A 95 7.82 8.80 12.06
CA ILE A 95 9.16 8.46 12.52
C ILE A 95 9.54 7.09 11.98
N LEU A 96 10.81 6.94 11.59
CA LEU A 96 11.33 5.64 11.19
C LEU A 96 11.43 4.76 12.44
N LEU A 97 10.69 3.65 12.46
CA LEU A 97 10.72 2.70 13.57
C LEU A 97 11.76 1.60 13.34
N GLU A 98 11.73 1.00 12.15
CA GLU A 98 12.55 -0.17 11.84
C GLU A 98 12.91 -0.21 10.35
N ARG A 99 14.13 -0.68 10.05
CA ARG A 99 14.55 -1.08 8.70
C ARG A 99 14.63 -2.59 8.63
N ARG A 100 14.02 -3.18 7.61
CA ARG A 100 14.02 -4.62 7.38
C ARG A 100 14.75 -4.98 6.10
N ALA A 101 15.41 -6.13 6.11
CA ALA A 101 15.91 -6.70 4.87
C ALA A 101 14.73 -7.06 3.95
N TRP A 102 14.76 -6.53 2.74
CA TRP A 102 13.77 -6.85 1.72
C TRP A 102 14.48 -7.33 0.45
N HIS A 103 14.03 -8.42 -0.11
CA HIS A 103 14.56 -9.01 -1.33
C HIS A 103 13.44 -9.21 -2.35
N ARG A 104 13.77 -9.08 -3.62
CA ARG A 104 12.79 -9.24 -4.70
C ARG A 104 12.14 -10.63 -4.71
N ALA A 105 12.83 -11.64 -4.23
CA ALA A 105 12.27 -12.97 -4.00
C ALA A 105 11.00 -12.95 -3.14
N MET A 106 10.88 -12.00 -2.20
CA MET A 106 9.75 -11.91 -1.26
C MET A 106 8.41 -11.55 -1.90
N TYR A 107 8.37 -11.23 -3.19
CA TYR A 107 7.10 -11.13 -3.92
C TYR A 107 6.41 -12.49 -4.06
N LEU A 108 7.17 -13.57 -4.13
CA LEU A 108 6.66 -14.93 -4.23
C LEU A 108 7.09 -15.75 -3.00
N TYR A 109 6.29 -16.72 -2.63
CA TYR A 109 6.69 -17.68 -1.62
C TYR A 109 7.64 -18.73 -2.21
N PRO A 110 8.63 -19.18 -1.45
CA PRO A 110 9.42 -20.34 -1.87
C PRO A 110 8.53 -21.60 -1.87
N ILE A 111 8.76 -22.46 -2.86
CA ILE A 111 8.20 -23.81 -2.84
C ILE A 111 8.98 -24.63 -1.79
N PRO A 112 8.31 -25.31 -0.85
CA PRO A 112 9.00 -26.12 0.14
C PRO A 112 9.93 -27.13 -0.51
N GLN A 113 11.18 -27.22 -0.02
CA GLN A 113 12.22 -28.07 -0.60
C GLN A 113 11.78 -29.54 -0.69
N ALA A 114 11.01 -30.03 0.28
CA ALA A 114 10.46 -31.38 0.26
C ALA A 114 9.57 -31.63 -0.98
N GLN A 115 8.81 -30.63 -1.43
CA GLN A 115 7.97 -30.77 -2.63
C GLN A 115 8.81 -30.82 -3.92
N ILE A 116 9.88 -30.03 -3.98
CA ILE A 116 10.79 -30.04 -5.11
C ILE A 116 11.52 -31.40 -5.23
N GLN A 117 11.88 -32.00 -4.10
CA GLN A 117 12.52 -33.31 -4.08
C GLN A 117 11.62 -34.46 -4.55
N ILE A 118 10.30 -34.34 -4.32
CA ILE A 118 9.33 -35.36 -4.77
C ILE A 118 9.10 -35.32 -6.28
N SER A 119 9.13 -34.14 -6.88
CA SER A 119 8.82 -33.96 -8.29
C SER A 119 9.99 -33.37 -9.08
N LYS A 120 10.53 -34.14 -10.01
CA LYS A 120 11.60 -33.69 -10.91
C LYS A 120 11.21 -32.55 -11.86
N LEU A 121 9.92 -32.27 -11.98
CA LEU A 121 9.39 -31.20 -12.84
C LEU A 121 9.20 -29.88 -12.10
N LEU A 122 9.24 -29.87 -10.76
CA LEU A 122 9.12 -28.66 -9.97
C LEU A 122 10.45 -27.90 -9.91
N VAL A 123 10.40 -26.67 -10.33
CA VAL A 123 11.51 -25.72 -10.24
C VAL A 123 11.16 -24.65 -9.23
N GLN A 124 12.15 -24.26 -8.42
CA GLN A 124 11.95 -23.20 -7.41
C GLN A 124 11.55 -21.87 -8.06
N ASN A 125 10.79 -21.08 -7.33
CA ASN A 125 10.45 -19.72 -7.73
C ASN A 125 11.73 -18.88 -7.94
N PRO A 126 11.72 -17.94 -8.89
CA PRO A 126 12.89 -17.12 -9.19
C PRO A 126 13.44 -16.43 -7.94
N LEU A 127 14.76 -16.39 -7.81
CA LEU A 127 15.52 -15.74 -6.74
C LEU A 127 15.47 -16.43 -5.36
N TRP A 128 14.86 -17.62 -5.26
CA TRP A 128 14.93 -18.49 -4.08
C TRP A 128 15.95 -19.62 -4.26
#